data_0f24fe8ef5ea4a9e0d0aa0c10efaa2e1
#
_entry.id   0f24fe8ef5ea4a9e0d0aa0c10efaa2e1
#
_cell.length_a   1.000
_cell.length_b   1.000
_cell.length_c   1.000
_cell.angle_alpha   90.00
_cell.angle_beta   90.00
_cell.angle_gamma   90.00
#
_symmetry.space_group_name_H-M   'P 1'
#
loop_
_entity.id
_entity.type
_entity.pdbx_description
1 polymer ?
#
loop_
_entity_poly.entity_id
_entity_poly.type
_entity_poly.pdbx_seq_one_letter_code
_entity_poly.pdbx_strand_id
1 'polypeptide(L)'
;PYYSDDHVTIYHGEALATLADLEPGSCDVLLTDPPYSSGGMFRGDRAADPTDKYRGWSQNADGSSRKPTAEYGTFGGDSRDQVSWVRWCAAWGTETMRAVRSGGSSFLFTDWRQLPATVDVVQFGGWTWQGLVVWDKGVARPMAGRFRNHLEYVVWSTKGGHVRSDDYPSALIAVPTVSSSEREHVTQKPTELLKQLLRVVPGDAPLTALDPFMGSGSTLVAAKYAGHKAIGIEIEERYCEIAAKRLAQEVL
;
A
#
# COMPACT_ATOMS: atom_id res chain seq x y z
N PRO A 1 12.87 4.58 16.54
CA PRO A 1 12.57 4.97 15.15
C PRO A 1 13.86 5.06 14.32
N TYR A 2 13.75 4.80 13.01
CA TYR A 2 14.81 5.00 12.02
C TYR A 2 14.92 6.49 11.60
N TYR A 3 13.77 7.13 11.45
CA TYR A 3 13.62 8.56 11.15
C TYR A 3 12.43 9.12 11.92
N SER A 4 12.52 10.39 12.33
CA SER A 4 11.38 11.09 12.93
C SER A 4 11.51 12.60 12.71
N ASP A 5 10.38 13.23 12.36
CA ASP A 5 10.20 14.68 12.37
C ASP A 5 8.88 15.04 13.07
N ASP A 6 8.41 16.28 12.97
CA ASP A 6 7.17 16.75 13.63
C ASP A 6 5.91 16.07 13.09
N HIS A 7 5.97 15.46 11.89
CA HIS A 7 4.84 14.85 11.20
C HIS A 7 4.97 13.35 11.04
N VAL A 8 6.18 12.82 10.86
CA VAL A 8 6.37 11.44 10.42
C VAL A 8 7.36 10.71 11.31
N THR A 9 7.01 9.45 11.61
CA THR A 9 7.93 8.51 12.26
C THR A 9 8.07 7.25 11.40
N ILE A 10 9.30 6.85 11.10
CA ILE A 10 9.63 5.62 10.39
C ILE A 10 10.28 4.64 11.36
N TYR A 11 9.81 3.40 11.34
CA TYR A 11 10.43 2.27 12.01
C TYR A 11 11.01 1.31 10.98
N HIS A 12 12.28 0.97 11.13
CA HIS A 12 12.90 -0.13 10.41
C HIS A 12 12.69 -1.42 11.21
N GLY A 13 11.95 -2.38 10.65
CA GLY A 13 11.65 -3.63 11.34
C GLY A 13 10.53 -4.45 10.72
N GLU A 14 10.28 -5.59 11.32
CA GLU A 14 9.16 -6.47 10.95
C GLU A 14 7.84 -5.87 11.42
N ALA A 15 6.84 -5.87 10.53
CA ALA A 15 5.57 -5.17 10.75
C ALA A 15 4.86 -5.63 12.03
N LEU A 16 4.70 -6.94 12.24
CA LEU A 16 3.97 -7.49 13.38
C LEU A 16 4.63 -7.14 14.72
N ALA A 17 5.95 -7.28 14.79
CA ALA A 17 6.70 -6.95 15.98
C ALA A 17 6.60 -5.45 16.33
N THR A 18 6.77 -4.58 15.33
CA THR A 18 6.69 -3.13 15.54
C THR A 18 5.27 -2.67 15.85
N LEU A 19 4.26 -3.24 15.20
CA LEU A 19 2.86 -2.93 15.48
C LEU A 19 2.48 -3.24 16.94
N ALA A 20 2.99 -4.32 17.51
CA ALA A 20 2.71 -4.72 18.90
C ALA A 20 3.15 -3.65 19.92
N ASP A 21 4.18 -2.85 19.59
CA ASP A 21 4.70 -1.78 20.45
C ASP A 21 3.94 -0.46 20.31
N LEU A 22 3.06 -0.31 19.30
CA LEU A 22 2.27 0.90 19.15
C LEU A 22 1.17 0.98 20.22
N GLU A 23 0.93 2.18 20.75
CA GLU A 23 -0.15 2.41 21.70
C GLU A 23 -1.53 2.18 21.07
N PRO A 24 -2.45 1.48 21.77
CA PRO A 24 -3.81 1.27 21.26
C PRO A 24 -4.52 2.59 20.97
N GLY A 25 -5.13 2.70 19.79
CA GLY A 25 -5.88 3.88 19.39
C GLY A 25 -5.04 5.11 19.06
N SER A 26 -3.73 4.95 18.86
CA SER A 26 -2.81 6.05 18.54
C SER A 26 -2.90 6.54 17.09
N CYS A 27 -3.57 5.79 16.23
CA CYS A 27 -3.74 6.12 14.81
C CYS A 27 -5.22 6.35 14.47
N ASP A 28 -5.47 7.15 13.44
CA ASP A 28 -6.82 7.43 12.93
C ASP A 28 -7.18 6.55 11.73
N VAL A 29 -6.19 6.18 10.94
CA VAL A 29 -6.39 5.45 9.69
C VAL A 29 -5.25 4.49 9.39
N LEU A 30 -5.61 3.28 8.95
CA LEU A 30 -4.71 2.35 8.26
C LEU A 30 -4.80 2.62 6.76
N LEU A 31 -3.69 2.98 6.12
CA LEU A 31 -3.62 3.21 4.68
C LEU A 31 -2.38 2.50 4.14
N THR A 32 -2.56 1.33 3.52
CA THR A 32 -1.44 0.44 3.22
C THR A 32 -1.60 -0.39 1.95
N ASP A 33 -0.48 -0.71 1.32
CA ASP A 33 -0.34 -1.58 0.14
C ASP A 33 0.51 -2.81 0.51
N PRO A 34 -0.07 -3.81 1.23
CA PRO A 34 0.69 -4.96 1.68
C PRO A 34 1.18 -5.79 0.49
N PRO A 35 2.31 -6.52 0.60
CA PRO A 35 2.72 -7.45 -0.43
C PRO A 35 1.64 -8.53 -0.59
N TYR A 36 0.93 -8.49 -1.71
CA TYR A 36 -0.11 -9.46 -2.01
C TYR A 36 0.41 -10.47 -3.03
N SER A 37 0.89 -11.59 -2.62
CA SER A 37 1.37 -12.71 -3.41
C SER A 37 0.48 -13.07 -4.63
N SER A 38 -0.04 -12.06 -5.34
CA SER A 38 -0.92 -12.23 -6.48
C SER A 38 -0.21 -12.94 -7.64
N GLY A 39 1.10 -13.08 -7.51
CA GLY A 39 2.04 -13.76 -8.40
C GLY A 39 1.60 -13.73 -9.83
N GLY A 40 2.26 -13.13 -10.73
CA GLY A 40 2.13 -13.06 -12.16
C GLY A 40 0.84 -13.55 -12.85
N MET A 41 0.74 -13.34 -14.13
CA MET A 41 -0.46 -13.66 -14.91
C MET A 41 -0.63 -15.18 -15.12
N PHE A 42 0.42 -15.95 -14.97
CA PHE A 42 0.46 -17.40 -15.20
C PHE A 42 0.84 -18.16 -13.93
N ARG A 43 0.45 -19.43 -13.85
CA ARG A 43 0.78 -20.32 -12.73
C ARG A 43 2.30 -20.42 -12.49
N GLY A 44 3.10 -20.37 -13.56
CA GLY A 44 4.56 -20.36 -13.48
C GLY A 44 5.13 -19.12 -12.80
N ASP A 45 4.46 -17.98 -12.96
CA ASP A 45 4.91 -16.71 -12.35
C ASP A 45 4.77 -16.73 -10.83
N ARG A 46 3.87 -17.54 -10.27
CA ARG A 46 3.67 -17.68 -8.81
C ARG A 46 4.78 -18.47 -8.14
N ALA A 47 5.42 -19.37 -8.88
CA ALA A 47 6.55 -20.18 -8.41
C ALA A 47 7.90 -19.54 -8.72
N ALA A 48 7.93 -18.46 -9.50
CA ALA A 48 9.15 -17.74 -9.82
C ALA A 48 9.62 -16.91 -8.63
N ASP A 49 10.94 -16.81 -8.47
CA ASP A 49 11.54 -15.90 -7.50
C ASP A 49 11.00 -14.46 -7.71
N PRO A 50 10.63 -13.72 -6.65
CA PRO A 50 10.16 -12.34 -6.78
C PRO A 50 11.09 -11.44 -7.59
N THR A 51 12.41 -11.64 -7.51
CA THR A 51 13.40 -10.94 -8.35
C THR A 51 13.20 -11.18 -9.84
N ASP A 52 12.77 -12.37 -10.24
CA ASP A 52 12.54 -12.70 -11.64
C ASP A 52 11.21 -12.15 -12.16
N LYS A 53 10.20 -12.00 -11.28
CA LYS A 53 8.89 -11.42 -11.64
C LYS A 53 8.96 -9.95 -12.04
N TYR A 54 9.85 -9.20 -11.41
CA TYR A 54 9.98 -7.75 -11.62
C TYR A 54 11.15 -7.38 -12.54
N ARG A 55 11.90 -8.37 -13.03
CA ARG A 55 12.89 -8.18 -14.11
C ARG A 55 12.14 -7.93 -15.42
N GLY A 56 12.09 -6.70 -15.83
CA GLY A 56 11.55 -6.32 -17.14
C GLY A 56 12.40 -6.93 -18.26
N TRP A 57 11.93 -8.01 -18.86
CA TRP A 57 12.52 -8.56 -20.07
C TRP A 57 12.24 -7.60 -21.23
N SER A 58 13.23 -6.81 -21.62
CA SER A 58 13.20 -6.10 -22.90
C SER A 58 13.98 -6.89 -23.93
N GLN A 59 13.35 -7.19 -25.06
CA GLN A 59 14.05 -7.73 -26.22
C GLN A 59 14.67 -6.56 -27.00
N ASN A 60 15.91 -6.72 -27.43
CA ASN A 60 16.51 -5.85 -28.42
C ASN A 60 15.84 -6.07 -29.79
N ALA A 61 16.01 -5.14 -30.72
CA ALA A 61 15.49 -5.27 -32.10
C ALA A 61 16.01 -6.51 -32.86
N ASP A 62 17.11 -7.12 -32.41
CA ASP A 62 17.73 -8.35 -32.93
C ASP A 62 17.21 -9.63 -32.26
N GLY A 63 16.22 -9.54 -31.33
CA GLY A 63 15.67 -10.69 -30.60
C GLY A 63 16.50 -11.14 -29.40
N SER A 64 17.64 -10.55 -29.12
CA SER A 64 18.43 -10.85 -27.93
C SER A 64 17.84 -10.24 -26.66
N SER A 65 17.98 -10.95 -25.53
CA SER A 65 17.49 -10.46 -24.22
C SER A 65 18.44 -9.42 -23.65
N ARG A 66 17.94 -8.22 -23.35
CA ARG A 66 18.72 -7.19 -22.65
C ARG A 66 18.79 -7.54 -21.17
N LYS A 67 19.99 -7.47 -20.57
CA LYS A 67 20.12 -7.58 -19.11
C LYS A 67 19.30 -6.47 -18.44
N PRO A 68 18.53 -6.76 -17.39
CA PRO A 68 17.81 -5.73 -16.65
C PRO A 68 18.77 -4.70 -16.09
N THR A 69 18.48 -3.42 -16.29
CA THR A 69 19.31 -2.31 -15.82
C THR A 69 19.02 -1.90 -14.39
N ALA A 70 18.02 -2.49 -13.74
CA ALA A 70 17.67 -2.21 -12.35
C ALA A 70 17.52 -3.53 -11.58
N GLU A 71 18.34 -3.72 -10.56
CA GLU A 71 18.15 -4.74 -9.52
C GLU A 71 17.09 -4.23 -8.54
N TYR A 72 15.85 -4.61 -8.76
CA TYR A 72 14.82 -4.50 -7.74
C TYR A 72 14.98 -5.69 -6.79
N GLY A 73 15.16 -5.43 -5.49
CA GLY A 73 15.31 -6.49 -4.49
C GLY A 73 14.06 -7.35 -4.37
N THR A 74 14.23 -8.51 -3.77
CA THR A 74 13.14 -9.42 -3.41
C THR A 74 12.29 -8.80 -2.32
N PHE A 75 10.97 -8.75 -2.52
CA PHE A 75 10.03 -8.39 -1.45
C PHE A 75 9.80 -9.62 -0.57
N GLY A 76 10.23 -9.56 0.68
CA GLY A 76 9.92 -10.61 1.66
C GLY A 76 8.40 -10.76 1.82
N GLY A 77 7.86 -11.97 1.55
CA GLY A 77 6.43 -12.23 1.71
C GLY A 77 5.62 -12.39 0.42
N ASP A 78 6.18 -12.06 -0.76
CA ASP A 78 5.47 -12.10 -2.05
C ASP A 78 5.35 -13.53 -2.66
N SER A 79 5.82 -14.55 -1.95
CA SER A 79 5.79 -15.97 -2.36
C SER A 79 4.80 -16.81 -1.54
N ARG A 80 3.90 -16.20 -0.76
CA ARG A 80 2.91 -16.94 0.04
C ARG A 80 1.80 -17.49 -0.85
N ASP A 81 1.32 -18.72 -0.55
CA ASP A 81 0.05 -19.17 -1.10
C ASP A 81 -1.12 -18.36 -0.49
N GLN A 82 -2.29 -18.44 -1.14
CA GLN A 82 -3.42 -17.60 -0.76
C GLN A 82 -3.89 -17.82 0.70
N VAL A 83 -3.84 -19.04 1.21
CA VAL A 83 -4.28 -19.35 2.57
C VAL A 83 -3.28 -18.84 3.61
N SER A 84 -1.98 -19.07 3.38
CA SER A 84 -0.93 -18.56 4.26
C SER A 84 -0.84 -17.05 4.22
N TRP A 85 -1.12 -16.43 3.08
CA TRP A 85 -1.22 -14.98 2.93
C TRP A 85 -2.37 -14.41 3.78
N VAL A 86 -3.58 -15.00 3.70
CA VAL A 86 -4.73 -14.57 4.52
C VAL A 86 -4.43 -14.67 6.00
N ARG A 87 -3.81 -15.78 6.46
CA ARG A 87 -3.44 -15.95 7.87
C ARG A 87 -2.43 -14.89 8.34
N TRP A 88 -1.42 -14.63 7.53
CA TRP A 88 -0.43 -13.61 7.84
C TRP A 88 -1.07 -12.22 7.88
N CYS A 89 -1.92 -11.91 6.91
CA CYS A 89 -2.64 -10.63 6.89
C CYS A 89 -3.60 -10.48 8.07
N ALA A 90 -4.30 -11.54 8.49
CA ALA A 90 -5.18 -11.49 9.66
C ALA A 90 -4.41 -11.15 10.94
N ALA A 91 -3.17 -11.63 11.08
CA ALA A 91 -2.35 -11.35 12.25
C ALA A 91 -2.01 -9.84 12.35
N TRP A 92 -1.40 -9.25 11.31
CA TRP A 92 -1.10 -7.81 11.35
C TRP A 92 -2.37 -6.95 11.23
N GLY A 93 -3.43 -7.45 10.59
CA GLY A 93 -4.74 -6.81 10.54
C GLY A 93 -5.36 -6.62 11.93
N THR A 94 -5.20 -7.60 12.82
CA THR A 94 -5.63 -7.49 14.22
C THR A 94 -4.82 -6.45 14.98
N GLU A 95 -3.50 -6.42 14.79
CA GLU A 95 -2.63 -5.43 15.45
C GLU A 95 -2.90 -4.02 14.92
N THR A 96 -3.11 -3.85 13.62
CA THR A 96 -3.48 -2.54 13.06
C THR A 96 -4.84 -2.07 13.56
N MET A 97 -5.81 -3.00 13.72
CA MET A 97 -7.09 -2.66 14.32
C MET A 97 -6.93 -2.21 15.78
N ARG A 98 -6.02 -2.80 16.55
CA ARG A 98 -5.70 -2.36 17.90
C ARG A 98 -5.13 -0.94 17.90
N ALA A 99 -4.16 -0.67 17.02
CA ALA A 99 -3.47 0.62 16.91
C ALA A 99 -4.38 1.75 16.41
N VAL A 100 -5.38 1.45 15.58
CA VAL A 100 -6.34 2.46 15.09
C VAL A 100 -7.43 2.68 16.14
N ARG A 101 -7.84 3.95 16.33
CA ARG A 101 -8.91 4.33 17.27
C ARG A 101 -10.27 3.83 16.84
N SER A 102 -11.21 3.80 17.78
CA SER A 102 -12.63 3.51 17.48
C SER A 102 -13.19 4.57 16.50
N GLY A 103 -13.96 4.13 15.51
CA GLY A 103 -14.47 4.97 14.42
C GLY A 103 -13.43 5.32 13.35
N GLY A 104 -12.18 4.88 13.49
CA GLY A 104 -11.15 5.06 12.47
C GLY A 104 -11.36 4.19 11.24
N SER A 105 -10.65 4.49 10.16
CA SER A 105 -10.82 3.86 8.85
C SER A 105 -9.64 2.97 8.48
N SER A 106 -9.87 2.05 7.52
CA SER A 106 -8.83 1.24 6.90
C SER A 106 -9.01 1.24 5.38
N PHE A 107 -7.91 1.41 4.66
CA PHE A 107 -7.81 1.36 3.20
C PHE A 107 -6.69 0.39 2.82
N LEU A 108 -7.05 -0.79 2.32
CA LEU A 108 -6.11 -1.81 1.87
C LEU A 108 -6.12 -1.88 0.34
N PHE A 109 -4.98 -1.58 -0.28
CA PHE A 109 -4.79 -1.79 -1.70
C PHE A 109 -4.76 -3.27 -2.05
N THR A 110 -5.29 -3.61 -3.22
CA THR A 110 -5.30 -4.98 -3.73
C THR A 110 -5.53 -5.01 -5.24
N ASP A 111 -5.14 -6.10 -5.88
CA ASP A 111 -5.52 -6.39 -7.27
C ASP A 111 -6.82 -7.22 -7.33
N TRP A 112 -7.38 -7.36 -8.53
CA TRP A 112 -8.61 -8.11 -8.75
C TRP A 112 -8.53 -9.59 -8.34
N ARG A 113 -7.34 -10.19 -8.32
CA ARG A 113 -7.12 -11.61 -7.99
C ARG A 113 -7.17 -11.85 -6.50
N GLN A 114 -6.62 -10.92 -5.73
CA GLN A 114 -6.60 -10.99 -4.27
C GLN A 114 -7.79 -10.27 -3.63
N LEU A 115 -8.62 -9.57 -4.41
CA LEU A 115 -9.76 -8.83 -3.87
C LEU A 115 -10.66 -9.67 -2.94
N PRO A 116 -11.08 -10.92 -3.30
CA PRO A 116 -11.87 -11.73 -2.37
C PRO A 116 -11.14 -12.03 -1.07
N ALA A 117 -9.85 -12.40 -1.15
CA ALA A 117 -9.03 -12.70 0.01
C ALA A 117 -8.78 -11.45 0.88
N THR A 118 -8.63 -10.27 0.27
CA THR A 118 -8.45 -9.01 1.00
C THR A 118 -9.72 -8.62 1.76
N VAL A 119 -10.90 -8.87 1.20
CA VAL A 119 -12.18 -8.68 1.90
C VAL A 119 -12.29 -9.62 3.11
N ASP A 120 -11.85 -10.88 2.98
CA ASP A 120 -11.79 -11.81 4.11
C ASP A 120 -10.80 -11.34 5.18
N VAL A 121 -9.61 -10.85 4.77
CA VAL A 121 -8.57 -10.33 5.69
C VAL A 121 -9.10 -9.21 6.57
N VAL A 122 -9.79 -8.21 6.02
CA VAL A 122 -10.31 -7.10 6.84
C VAL A 122 -11.34 -7.61 7.85
N GLN A 123 -12.20 -8.54 7.47
CA GLN A 123 -13.18 -9.12 8.36
C GLN A 123 -12.56 -10.02 9.44
N PHE A 124 -11.56 -10.86 9.10
CA PHE A 124 -10.81 -11.64 10.08
C PHE A 124 -10.00 -10.77 11.04
N GLY A 125 -9.49 -9.62 10.60
CA GLY A 125 -8.86 -8.61 11.45
C GLY A 125 -9.84 -7.88 12.39
N GLY A 126 -11.16 -8.13 12.25
CA GLY A 126 -12.21 -7.51 13.07
C GLY A 126 -12.73 -6.18 12.53
N TRP A 127 -12.32 -5.78 11.33
CA TRP A 127 -12.77 -4.56 10.68
C TRP A 127 -14.18 -4.74 10.09
N THR A 128 -14.98 -3.68 10.06
CA THR A 128 -16.28 -3.67 9.39
C THR A 128 -16.10 -3.21 7.95
N TRP A 129 -16.28 -4.12 7.00
CA TRP A 129 -16.18 -3.80 5.57
C TRP A 129 -17.28 -2.82 5.16
N GLN A 130 -16.91 -1.69 4.56
CA GLN A 130 -17.82 -0.61 4.15
C GLN A 130 -18.05 -0.57 2.63
N GLY A 131 -17.01 -0.93 1.83
CA GLY A 131 -17.12 -0.88 0.38
C GLY A 131 -15.78 -0.98 -0.34
N LEU A 132 -15.80 -0.61 -1.61
CA LEU A 132 -14.64 -0.60 -2.48
C LEU A 132 -14.45 0.78 -3.08
N VAL A 133 -13.19 1.22 -3.15
CA VAL A 133 -12.76 2.32 -4.00
C VAL A 133 -11.98 1.73 -5.17
N VAL A 134 -12.26 2.21 -6.37
CA VAL A 134 -11.63 1.75 -7.61
C VAL A 134 -10.66 2.83 -8.08
N TRP A 135 -9.38 2.49 -8.18
CA TRP A 135 -8.39 3.36 -8.77
C TRP A 135 -8.22 3.03 -10.25
N ASP A 136 -8.58 3.99 -11.10
CA ASP A 136 -8.33 3.95 -12.54
C ASP A 136 -6.97 4.59 -12.86
N LYS A 137 -6.02 3.75 -13.29
CA LYS A 137 -4.68 4.16 -13.71
C LYS A 137 -4.64 4.80 -15.10
N GLY A 138 -5.75 4.77 -15.84
CA GLY A 138 -5.89 5.29 -17.20
C GLY A 138 -5.20 4.45 -18.27
N VAL A 139 -4.09 3.82 -17.96
CA VAL A 139 -3.27 3.06 -18.91
C VAL A 139 -2.98 1.64 -18.43
N ALA A 140 -3.05 0.69 -19.38
CA ALA A 140 -2.54 -0.65 -19.21
C ALA A 140 -2.08 -1.19 -20.56
N ARG A 141 -1.10 -2.09 -20.53
CA ARG A 141 -0.65 -2.78 -21.75
C ARG A 141 -1.82 -3.56 -22.35
N PRO A 142 -2.22 -3.29 -23.60
CA PRO A 142 -3.28 -4.05 -24.24
C PRO A 142 -2.85 -5.47 -24.49
N MET A 143 -3.82 -6.41 -24.34
CA MET A 143 -3.63 -7.82 -24.64
C MET A 143 -4.80 -8.29 -25.51
N ALA A 144 -4.49 -8.95 -26.62
CA ALA A 144 -5.51 -9.44 -27.56
C ALA A 144 -6.51 -10.38 -26.84
N GLY A 145 -7.80 -10.17 -27.05
CA GLY A 145 -8.88 -10.99 -26.50
C GLY A 145 -9.11 -10.84 -25.00
N ARG A 146 -8.60 -9.78 -24.36
CA ARG A 146 -8.76 -9.53 -22.91
C ARG A 146 -9.13 -8.07 -22.65
N PHE A 147 -9.87 -7.86 -21.55
CA PHE A 147 -10.05 -6.53 -20.99
C PHE A 147 -8.71 -5.96 -20.49
N ARG A 148 -8.52 -4.67 -20.65
CA ARG A 148 -7.34 -3.97 -20.11
C ARG A 148 -7.39 -3.96 -18.59
N ASN A 149 -6.31 -4.42 -17.96
CA ASN A 149 -6.17 -4.43 -16.49
C ASN A 149 -5.56 -3.10 -16.01
N HIS A 150 -6.33 -2.02 -16.11
CA HIS A 150 -5.93 -0.67 -15.70
C HIS A 150 -6.50 -0.26 -14.34
N LEU A 151 -7.24 -1.14 -13.70
CA LEU A 151 -7.87 -0.88 -12.41
C LEU A 151 -7.11 -1.57 -11.28
N GLU A 152 -7.00 -0.89 -10.16
CA GLU A 152 -6.68 -1.45 -8.86
C GLU A 152 -7.81 -1.13 -7.88
N TYR A 153 -7.86 -1.86 -6.78
CA TYR A 153 -8.94 -1.78 -5.82
C TYR A 153 -8.39 -1.40 -4.45
N VAL A 154 -9.21 -0.68 -3.70
CA VAL A 154 -8.94 -0.37 -2.30
C VAL A 154 -10.13 -0.87 -1.49
N VAL A 155 -9.91 -1.84 -0.61
CA VAL A 155 -10.93 -2.31 0.32
C VAL A 155 -11.03 -1.30 1.44
N TRP A 156 -12.20 -0.68 1.57
CA TRP A 156 -12.50 0.30 2.62
C TRP A 156 -13.26 -0.35 3.76
N SER A 157 -12.77 -0.14 4.97
CA SER A 157 -13.41 -0.65 6.19
C SER A 157 -13.25 0.33 7.35
N THR A 158 -13.96 0.09 8.46
CA THR A 158 -13.92 0.92 9.67
C THR A 158 -13.79 0.07 10.92
N LYS A 159 -13.21 0.64 11.97
CA LYS A 159 -13.24 0.05 13.31
C LYS A 159 -14.55 0.38 14.00
N GLY A 160 -15.47 -0.57 13.98
CA GLY A 160 -16.84 -0.37 14.45
C GLY A 160 -17.74 0.33 13.42
N GLY A 161 -18.78 1.01 13.89
CA GLY A 161 -19.72 1.72 13.02
C GLY A 161 -19.06 2.87 12.25
N HIS A 162 -19.57 3.11 11.03
CA HIS A 162 -19.12 4.25 10.23
C HIS A 162 -19.49 5.58 10.92
N VAL A 163 -18.48 6.42 11.12
CA VAL A 163 -18.67 7.81 11.56
C VAL A 163 -18.84 8.68 10.31
N ARG A 164 -19.94 9.42 10.24
CA ARG A 164 -20.22 10.27 9.08
C ARG A 164 -19.23 11.43 8.98
N SER A 165 -18.78 11.70 7.76
CA SER A 165 -18.16 12.96 7.37
C SER A 165 -19.08 13.67 6.38
N ASP A 166 -18.90 14.98 6.21
CA ASP A 166 -19.66 15.76 5.23
C ASP A 166 -19.02 15.74 3.83
N ASP A 167 -18.00 14.90 3.62
CA ASP A 167 -17.34 14.73 2.32
C ASP A 167 -17.90 13.46 1.63
N TYR A 168 -18.24 13.60 0.37
CA TYR A 168 -18.87 12.54 -0.45
C TYR A 168 -18.05 12.31 -1.75
N PRO A 169 -16.78 11.90 -1.66
CA PRO A 169 -15.96 11.70 -2.86
C PRO A 169 -16.46 10.51 -3.68
N SER A 170 -16.13 10.54 -4.98
CA SER A 170 -16.37 9.40 -5.85
C SER A 170 -15.59 8.17 -5.40
N ALA A 171 -16.21 7.00 -5.41
CA ALA A 171 -15.53 5.72 -5.23
C ALA A 171 -14.70 5.31 -6.46
N LEU A 172 -14.83 5.99 -7.59
CA LEU A 172 -13.94 5.86 -8.75
C LEU A 172 -12.98 7.05 -8.76
N ILE A 173 -11.70 6.76 -8.57
CA ILE A 173 -10.60 7.75 -8.56
C ILE A 173 -9.74 7.54 -9.80
N ALA A 174 -9.73 8.51 -10.71
CA ALA A 174 -8.90 8.48 -11.91
C ALA A 174 -7.63 9.32 -11.69
N VAL A 175 -6.52 8.65 -11.41
CA VAL A 175 -5.21 9.27 -11.21
C VAL A 175 -4.16 8.43 -11.95
N PRO A 176 -3.36 9.01 -12.86
CA PRO A 176 -2.30 8.28 -13.56
C PRO A 176 -1.28 7.69 -12.57
N THR A 177 -0.66 6.59 -12.97
CA THR A 177 0.49 6.06 -12.23
C THR A 177 1.66 7.03 -12.31
N VAL A 178 2.51 7.05 -11.30
CA VAL A 178 3.79 7.79 -11.32
C VAL A 178 4.59 7.35 -12.55
N SER A 179 5.19 8.30 -13.27
CA SER A 179 5.98 8.00 -14.46
C SER A 179 7.22 7.17 -14.12
N SER A 180 7.70 6.36 -15.07
CA SER A 180 8.86 5.49 -14.83
C SER A 180 10.16 6.27 -14.53
N SER A 181 10.25 7.52 -14.99
CA SER A 181 11.38 8.43 -14.73
C SER A 181 11.36 9.06 -13.33
N GLU A 182 10.20 9.09 -12.68
CA GLU A 182 9.99 9.70 -11.37
C GLU A 182 9.79 8.66 -10.26
N ARG A 183 9.77 7.37 -10.64
CA ARG A 183 9.58 6.28 -9.68
C ARG A 183 10.87 5.98 -8.92
N GLU A 184 10.78 6.04 -7.62
CA GLU A 184 11.81 5.55 -6.70
C GLU A 184 11.55 4.10 -6.26
N HIS A 185 10.32 3.60 -6.51
CA HIS A 185 9.90 2.24 -6.22
C HIS A 185 8.96 1.70 -7.31
N VAL A 186 9.05 0.39 -7.63
CA VAL A 186 8.27 -0.24 -8.73
C VAL A 186 6.77 -0.08 -8.56
N THR A 187 6.28 -0.13 -7.33
CA THR A 187 4.84 -0.09 -6.99
C THR A 187 4.43 1.23 -6.33
N GLN A 188 5.20 2.30 -6.52
CA GLN A 188 4.91 3.60 -5.91
C GLN A 188 3.50 4.09 -6.27
N LYS A 189 2.68 4.34 -5.25
CA LYS A 189 1.33 4.90 -5.41
C LYS A 189 1.40 6.42 -5.58
N PRO A 190 0.54 7.01 -6.43
CA PRO A 190 0.45 8.47 -6.56
C PRO A 190 -0.02 9.12 -5.25
N THR A 191 0.66 10.17 -4.81
CA THR A 191 0.30 10.89 -3.57
C THR A 191 -1.09 11.50 -3.65
N GLU A 192 -1.53 11.94 -4.82
CA GLU A 192 -2.87 12.50 -5.03
C GLU A 192 -3.98 11.47 -4.77
N LEU A 193 -3.79 10.22 -5.19
CA LEU A 193 -4.72 9.13 -4.85
C LEU A 193 -4.84 8.95 -3.34
N LEU A 194 -3.70 8.92 -2.64
CA LEU A 194 -3.64 8.69 -1.20
C LEU A 194 -4.28 9.86 -0.42
N LYS A 195 -4.06 11.11 -0.85
CA LYS A 195 -4.74 12.28 -0.27
C LYS A 195 -6.26 12.20 -0.41
N GLN A 196 -6.77 11.74 -1.56
CA GLN A 196 -8.22 11.58 -1.75
C GLN A 196 -8.82 10.52 -0.82
N LEU A 197 -8.09 9.44 -0.51
CA LEU A 197 -8.51 8.44 0.46
C LEU A 197 -8.55 9.00 1.90
N LEU A 198 -7.61 9.88 2.25
CA LEU A 198 -7.57 10.49 3.59
C LEU A 198 -8.73 11.46 3.85
N ARG A 199 -9.34 12.04 2.82
CA ARG A 199 -10.43 13.01 2.96
C ARG A 199 -11.69 12.46 3.64
N VAL A 200 -11.97 11.15 3.51
CA VAL A 200 -13.15 10.52 4.11
C VAL A 200 -12.91 9.99 5.52
N VAL A 201 -11.69 10.12 6.03
CA VAL A 201 -11.38 9.69 7.40
C VAL A 201 -11.99 10.67 8.38
N PRO A 202 -12.92 10.23 9.25
CA PRO A 202 -13.54 11.13 10.20
C PRO A 202 -12.56 11.53 11.31
N GLY A 203 -12.64 12.76 11.75
CA GLY A 203 -11.82 13.31 12.84
C GLY A 203 -11.32 14.70 12.53
N ASP A 204 -10.76 15.35 13.57
CA ASP A 204 -10.14 16.66 13.44
C ASP A 204 -8.68 16.50 12.99
N ALA A 205 -8.24 17.36 12.09
CA ALA A 205 -6.84 17.41 11.66
C ALA A 205 -5.93 17.95 12.80
N PRO A 206 -4.69 17.45 12.91
CA PRO A 206 -4.03 16.48 12.06
C PRO A 206 -4.41 15.04 12.41
N LEU A 207 -4.77 14.24 11.39
CA LEU A 207 -4.95 12.78 11.51
C LEU A 207 -3.58 12.09 11.61
N THR A 208 -3.54 10.86 12.17
CA THR A 208 -2.36 9.99 12.15
C THR A 208 -2.62 8.78 11.27
N ALA A 209 -1.94 8.71 10.12
CA ALA A 209 -1.98 7.57 9.21
C ALA A 209 -0.95 6.51 9.61
N LEU A 210 -1.31 5.24 9.50
CA LEU A 210 -0.45 4.08 9.74
C LEU A 210 -0.25 3.31 8.44
N ASP A 211 1.01 3.06 8.06
CA ASP A 211 1.37 2.19 6.95
C ASP A 211 2.44 1.17 7.38
N PRO A 212 2.04 -0.06 7.71
CA PRO A 212 2.99 -1.10 8.15
C PRO A 212 3.80 -1.73 7.01
N PHE A 213 3.60 -1.32 5.77
CA PHE A 213 4.32 -1.76 4.57
C PHE A 213 4.64 -0.57 3.67
N MET A 214 5.25 0.47 4.26
CA MET A 214 5.34 1.80 3.64
C MET A 214 6.20 1.86 2.36
N GLY A 215 7.07 0.87 2.13
CA GLY A 215 8.01 0.88 1.00
C GLY A 215 8.79 2.19 0.94
N SER A 216 8.76 2.87 -0.19
CA SER A 216 9.38 4.19 -0.38
C SER A 216 8.63 5.37 0.27
N GLY A 217 7.62 5.13 1.10
CA GLY A 217 6.96 6.13 1.95
C GLY A 217 5.90 6.99 1.26
N SER A 218 5.25 6.52 0.19
CA SER A 218 4.24 7.33 -0.52
C SER A 218 3.07 7.75 0.36
N THR A 219 2.61 6.86 1.26
CA THR A 219 1.57 7.15 2.25
C THR A 219 2.01 8.27 3.21
N LEU A 220 3.27 8.19 3.68
CA LEU A 220 3.82 9.16 4.62
C LEU A 220 3.96 10.55 3.98
N VAL A 221 4.46 10.59 2.74
CA VAL A 221 4.56 11.83 1.95
C VAL A 221 3.18 12.43 1.72
N ALA A 222 2.18 11.61 1.33
CA ALA A 222 0.83 12.10 1.11
C ALA A 222 0.19 12.65 2.39
N ALA A 223 0.37 11.98 3.54
CA ALA A 223 -0.13 12.44 4.83
C ALA A 223 0.53 13.77 5.25
N LYS A 224 1.88 13.86 5.17
CA LYS A 224 2.63 15.08 5.50
C LYS A 224 2.17 16.28 4.65
N TYR A 225 2.02 16.09 3.33
CA TYR A 225 1.55 17.15 2.42
C TYR A 225 0.09 17.54 2.61
N ALA A 226 -0.70 16.67 3.22
CA ALA A 226 -2.07 16.98 3.61
C ALA A 226 -2.17 17.62 5.02
N GLY A 227 -1.03 17.90 5.68
CA GLY A 227 -1.00 18.46 7.03
C GLY A 227 -1.29 17.44 8.14
N HIS A 228 -1.13 16.16 7.84
CA HIS A 228 -1.38 15.05 8.76
C HIS A 228 -0.07 14.48 9.32
N LYS A 229 -0.20 13.59 10.29
CA LYS A 229 0.90 12.78 10.82
C LYS A 229 0.89 11.40 10.18
N ALA A 230 2.04 10.71 10.20
CA ALA A 230 2.13 9.34 9.71
C ALA A 230 3.15 8.50 10.49
N ILE A 231 2.84 7.22 10.62
CA ILE A 231 3.75 6.19 11.13
C ILE A 231 3.94 5.17 10.01
N GLY A 232 5.18 4.94 9.61
CA GLY A 232 5.55 3.93 8.63
C GLY A 232 6.43 2.85 9.21
N ILE A 233 6.23 1.62 8.77
CA ILE A 233 7.08 0.46 9.12
C ILE A 233 7.57 -0.15 7.82
N GLU A 234 8.85 -0.49 7.76
CA GLU A 234 9.45 -1.12 6.59
C GLU A 234 10.59 -2.05 7.03
N ILE A 235 10.61 -3.25 6.45
CA ILE A 235 11.60 -4.27 6.79
C ILE A 235 12.93 -4.07 6.05
N GLU A 236 12.89 -3.41 4.88
CA GLU A 236 14.06 -3.17 4.05
C GLU A 236 14.66 -1.79 4.35
N GLU A 237 15.82 -1.76 4.97
CA GLU A 237 16.48 -0.50 5.38
C GLU A 237 16.66 0.50 4.23
N ARG A 238 16.97 0.03 3.02
CA ARG A 238 17.10 0.87 1.83
C ARG A 238 15.85 1.67 1.50
N TYR A 239 14.65 1.11 1.76
CA TYR A 239 13.39 1.83 1.55
C TYR A 239 13.11 2.82 2.68
N CYS A 240 13.54 2.50 3.91
CA CYS A 240 13.53 3.48 5.00
C CYS A 240 14.40 4.69 4.65
N GLU A 241 15.59 4.47 4.08
CA GLU A 241 16.49 5.55 3.65
C GLU A 241 15.87 6.40 2.53
N ILE A 242 15.25 5.77 1.51
CA ILE A 242 14.55 6.46 0.43
C ILE A 242 13.41 7.30 0.99
N ALA A 243 12.56 6.71 1.84
CA ALA A 243 11.43 7.41 2.45
C ALA A 243 11.90 8.61 3.30
N ALA A 244 12.94 8.44 4.12
CA ALA A 244 13.51 9.51 4.93
C ALA A 244 14.03 10.67 4.05
N LYS A 245 14.74 10.38 2.96
CA LYS A 245 15.20 11.40 2.01
C LYS A 245 14.06 12.17 1.36
N ARG A 246 12.99 11.47 0.94
CA ARG A 246 11.79 12.12 0.36
C ARG A 246 11.09 13.04 1.34
N LEU A 247 11.00 12.63 2.60
CA LEU A 247 10.36 13.39 3.67
C LEU A 247 11.19 14.59 4.13
N ALA A 248 12.53 14.47 4.06
CA ALA A 248 13.46 15.55 4.37
C ALA A 248 13.56 16.61 3.24
N GLN A 249 13.15 16.27 2.00
CA GLN A 249 13.02 17.26 0.94
C GLN A 249 11.87 18.19 1.32
N GLU A 250 12.19 19.35 1.86
CA GLU A 250 11.21 20.37 2.18
C GLU A 250 10.44 20.78 0.93
N VAL A 251 9.14 20.84 1.08
CA VAL A 251 8.26 21.45 0.08
C VAL A 251 8.51 22.96 0.16
N LEU A 252 9.25 23.46 -0.80
CA LEU A 252 9.34 24.89 -1.04
C LEU A 252 8.05 25.39 -1.69
#